data_e6276e283948b02d6a6e004e6738d790
#
_entry.id   e6276e283948b02d6a6e004e6738d790
#
_cell.length_a   1.000
_cell.length_b   1.000
_cell.length_c   1.000
_cell.angle_alpha   90.00
_cell.angle_beta   90.00
_cell.angle_gamma   90.00
#
_symmetry.space_group_name_H-M   'P 1'
#
loop_
_entity.id
_entity.type
_entity.pdbx_description
1 polymer ?
#
loop_
_entity_poly.entity_id
_entity_poly.type
_entity_poly.pdbx_seq_one_letter_code
_entity_poly.pdbx_strand_id
1 'polypeptide(L)'
;MKPALRLSLALSLAMAVLCLGAIAHAAQPSQKSFVIAPFTVNAPQSYSYLAKAVPGTIQGKLNRPGVLEGKSLQGKALSAAEARKALASSGADYAVFGTVNVMGNDCAIEVNCVDKAGKTWSRTVEAPVSGLTGAVQNVSSALGSEVMGVTVAAKPAFMTRQPGQTAPAGARAAGGEIIVNETGQQQTYLNPQFRYQGAGAADGSRLRSQRIKENMVDMAVADFNGDGKNEIAFLGDHTLTIYLWEEGGRLRQLGTTTVSASNLNFSMRAMDLNRDGASDLVIATFEEESNRPYSYFFSFKGNKLTQCAERIPYFASVLRTPPNFTPTLVGQGYDSIKLFAPGVHLLVKQGNKYALGARLSLPSGATVFNVAWIPAGKDNSGDMLAMLTDDERVKLFQANGSTPVHTTMERFSGSATGMDFYKTMPGLGIDKTGQLPGKIYAPMRMISADIGRTGEHVLMLNKPISTASQFFDRYRFFPQGEIHALYWDGVGLALKWKTRRIKGSVAEIDLADVTNDGIVDLVVGVNTSPELGIGSRQSMILAYPLDVSQMDPNTPADMSDFEVNPNR
;
A
#
# COMPACT_ATOMS: atom_id res chain seq x y z
N MET A 1 57.24 -57.97 -24.28
CA MET A 1 56.22 -57.07 -24.89
C MET A 1 56.89 -55.73 -25.25
N LYS A 2 56.76 -55.34 -26.49
CA LYS A 2 57.62 -54.43 -27.20
C LYS A 2 57.57 -52.98 -26.74
N PRO A 3 58.69 -52.23 -26.72
CA PRO A 3 58.77 -50.85 -26.24
C PRO A 3 57.94 -49.83 -27.04
N ALA A 4 57.54 -50.20 -28.27
CA ALA A 4 56.74 -49.34 -29.16
C ALA A 4 55.30 -49.01 -28.66
N LEU A 5 54.73 -49.89 -27.83
CA LEU A 5 53.36 -49.72 -27.31
C LEU A 5 53.30 -48.73 -26.14
N ARG A 6 54.42 -48.50 -25.44
CA ARG A 6 54.49 -47.53 -24.33
C ARG A 6 54.73 -46.09 -24.86
N LEU A 7 55.34 -45.95 -26.03
CA LEU A 7 55.58 -44.62 -26.62
C LEU A 7 54.31 -44.06 -27.26
N SER A 8 53.44 -44.90 -27.84
CA SER A 8 52.16 -44.45 -28.42
C SER A 8 51.15 -44.05 -27.37
N LEU A 9 51.18 -44.72 -26.20
CA LEU A 9 50.28 -44.37 -25.10
C LEU A 9 50.69 -43.06 -24.40
N ALA A 10 52.00 -42.78 -24.32
CA ALA A 10 52.52 -41.54 -23.76
C ALA A 10 52.24 -40.35 -24.68
N LEU A 11 52.28 -40.54 -26.02
CA LEU A 11 52.01 -39.48 -27.00
C LEU A 11 50.53 -39.15 -27.10
N SER A 12 49.63 -40.14 -26.93
CA SER A 12 48.18 -39.91 -26.90
C SER A 12 47.74 -39.25 -25.62
N LEU A 13 48.39 -39.53 -24.47
CA LEU A 13 48.09 -38.85 -23.23
C LEU A 13 48.60 -37.42 -23.19
N ALA A 14 49.75 -37.13 -23.83
CA ALA A 14 50.27 -35.74 -23.99
C ALA A 14 49.39 -34.89 -24.92
N MET A 15 48.83 -35.49 -26.01
CA MET A 15 47.93 -34.80 -26.89
C MET A 15 46.55 -34.53 -26.26
N ALA A 16 46.07 -35.43 -25.38
CA ALA A 16 44.84 -35.21 -24.62
C ALA A 16 44.99 -34.11 -23.56
N VAL A 17 46.16 -33.94 -22.95
CA VAL A 17 46.44 -32.87 -21.99
C VAL A 17 46.61 -31.51 -22.67
N LEU A 18 47.12 -31.48 -23.93
CA LEU A 18 47.20 -30.24 -24.71
C LEU A 18 45.82 -29.77 -25.26
N CYS A 19 44.87 -30.69 -25.49
CA CYS A 19 43.52 -30.31 -25.90
C CYS A 19 42.64 -29.84 -24.76
N LEU A 20 42.96 -30.13 -23.47
CA LEU A 20 42.25 -29.63 -22.32
C LEU A 20 42.72 -28.21 -21.85
N GLY A 21 43.78 -27.67 -22.44
CA GLY A 21 44.31 -26.32 -22.13
C GLY A 21 43.71 -25.18 -22.96
N ALA A 22 42.83 -25.46 -23.92
CA ALA A 22 42.14 -24.46 -24.72
C ALA A 22 40.66 -24.31 -24.29
N ILE A 23 40.39 -24.23 -22.98
CA ILE A 23 39.18 -23.58 -22.50
C ILE A 23 39.38 -22.10 -22.79
N ALA A 24 38.77 -21.64 -23.88
CA ALA A 24 38.68 -20.23 -24.18
C ALA A 24 38.19 -19.52 -22.94
N HIS A 25 39.03 -18.70 -22.32
CA HIS A 25 38.59 -17.65 -21.42
C HIS A 25 37.67 -16.77 -22.26
N ALA A 26 36.38 -17.05 -22.23
CA ALA A 26 35.41 -16.05 -22.63
C ALA A 26 35.70 -14.86 -21.73
N ALA A 27 36.25 -13.80 -22.30
CA ALA A 27 36.49 -12.56 -21.56
C ALA A 27 35.16 -12.17 -20.91
N GLN A 28 35.09 -12.26 -19.58
CA GLN A 28 33.94 -11.71 -18.87
C GLN A 28 33.83 -10.26 -19.34
N PRO A 29 32.64 -9.80 -19.76
CA PRO A 29 32.47 -8.40 -20.12
C PRO A 29 32.93 -7.56 -18.94
N SER A 30 33.91 -6.70 -19.16
CA SER A 30 34.47 -5.86 -18.10
C SER A 30 33.32 -5.02 -17.50
N GLN A 31 33.09 -5.22 -16.23
CA GLN A 31 32.08 -4.47 -15.48
C GLN A 31 32.40 -2.97 -15.62
N LYS A 32 31.46 -2.23 -16.21
CA LYS A 32 31.58 -0.78 -16.38
C LYS A 32 31.14 -0.06 -15.11
N SER A 33 31.67 1.14 -14.91
CA SER A 33 31.33 1.95 -13.74
C SER A 33 31.06 3.41 -14.12
N PHE A 34 30.18 4.07 -13.36
CA PHE A 34 29.94 5.50 -13.53
C PHE A 34 29.87 6.22 -12.20
N VAL A 35 30.20 7.50 -12.23
CA VAL A 35 29.98 8.43 -11.10
C VAL A 35 28.92 9.43 -11.49
N ILE A 36 28.07 9.82 -10.53
CA ILE A 36 27.04 10.82 -10.73
C ILE A 36 27.14 11.90 -9.65
N ALA A 37 27.14 13.14 -10.10
CA ALA A 37 27.22 14.32 -9.22
C ALA A 37 25.83 14.85 -8.88
N PRO A 38 25.68 15.60 -7.78
CA PRO A 38 24.50 16.41 -7.55
C PRO A 38 24.24 17.35 -8.73
N PHE A 39 22.96 17.56 -9.08
CA PHE A 39 22.57 18.44 -10.17
C PHE A 39 22.45 19.88 -9.67
N THR A 40 22.76 20.86 -10.55
CA THR A 40 22.44 22.25 -10.30
C THR A 40 20.92 22.44 -10.40
N VAL A 41 20.31 23.09 -9.41
CA VAL A 41 18.87 23.36 -9.40
C VAL A 41 18.63 24.86 -9.46
N ASN A 42 18.06 25.31 -10.54
CA ASN A 42 17.62 26.69 -10.74
C ASN A 42 16.09 26.73 -10.54
N ALA A 43 15.65 26.86 -9.30
CA ALA A 43 14.24 26.77 -8.91
C ALA A 43 14.03 27.45 -7.56
N PRO A 44 12.76 27.76 -7.18
CA PRO A 44 12.41 28.14 -5.82
C PRO A 44 12.92 27.13 -4.79
N GLN A 45 13.21 27.59 -3.56
CA GLN A 45 13.83 26.79 -2.51
C GLN A 45 13.09 25.47 -2.18
N SER A 46 11.78 25.44 -2.40
CA SER A 46 10.94 24.24 -2.26
C SER A 46 11.33 23.08 -3.17
N TYR A 47 12.07 23.32 -4.25
CA TYR A 47 12.56 22.32 -5.20
C TYR A 47 14.05 21.96 -5.01
N SER A 48 14.72 22.49 -3.99
CA SER A 48 16.15 22.24 -3.75
C SER A 48 16.50 20.75 -3.60
N TYR A 49 15.55 19.93 -3.15
CA TYR A 49 15.70 18.48 -3.04
C TYR A 49 15.99 17.79 -4.38
N LEU A 50 15.58 18.39 -5.51
CA LEU A 50 15.82 17.84 -6.86
C LEU A 50 17.32 17.70 -7.18
N ALA A 51 18.17 18.47 -6.53
CA ALA A 51 19.62 18.36 -6.67
C ALA A 51 20.17 16.96 -6.36
N LYS A 52 19.48 16.21 -5.49
CA LYS A 52 19.83 14.84 -5.10
C LYS A 52 18.85 13.81 -5.64
N ALA A 53 17.56 14.16 -5.74
CA ALA A 53 16.51 13.22 -6.18
C ALA A 53 16.66 12.84 -7.65
N VAL A 54 16.95 13.78 -8.54
CA VAL A 54 17.12 13.50 -9.98
C VAL A 54 18.33 12.60 -10.24
N PRO A 55 19.57 12.93 -9.78
CA PRO A 55 20.71 12.04 -9.97
C PRO A 55 20.52 10.69 -9.26
N GLY A 56 19.89 10.63 -8.08
CA GLY A 56 19.57 9.38 -7.39
C GLY A 56 18.65 8.47 -8.22
N THR A 57 17.65 9.04 -8.87
CA THR A 57 16.74 8.29 -9.77
C THR A 57 17.50 7.79 -11.02
N ILE A 58 18.34 8.63 -11.62
CA ILE A 58 19.19 8.24 -12.77
C ILE A 58 20.12 7.09 -12.37
N GLN A 59 20.78 7.21 -11.21
CA GLN A 59 21.66 6.17 -10.70
C GLN A 59 20.92 4.84 -10.49
N GLY A 60 19.77 4.87 -9.82
CA GLY A 60 18.98 3.68 -9.58
C GLY A 60 18.51 2.98 -10.87
N LYS A 61 18.21 3.76 -11.92
CA LYS A 61 17.80 3.21 -13.23
C LYS A 61 18.95 2.63 -14.05
N LEU A 62 20.15 3.21 -13.93
CA LEU A 62 21.33 2.78 -14.68
C LEU A 62 22.09 1.65 -13.99
N ASN A 63 21.99 1.56 -12.66
CA ASN A 63 22.73 0.57 -11.87
C ASN A 63 22.29 -0.85 -12.21
N ARG A 64 23.23 -1.68 -12.65
CA ARG A 64 23.03 -3.09 -13.03
C ARG A 64 24.17 -3.91 -12.43
N PRO A 65 23.94 -4.63 -11.34
CA PRO A 65 24.97 -5.46 -10.69
C PRO A 65 25.68 -6.37 -11.71
N GLY A 66 26.99 -6.34 -11.70
CA GLY A 66 27.83 -7.12 -12.61
C GLY A 66 27.95 -6.59 -14.04
N VAL A 67 27.23 -5.53 -14.43
CA VAL A 67 27.29 -4.94 -15.79
C VAL A 67 27.70 -3.46 -15.73
N LEU A 68 26.99 -2.67 -14.93
CA LEU A 68 27.20 -1.23 -14.77
C LEU A 68 26.96 -0.80 -13.32
N GLU A 69 27.98 -0.30 -12.63
CA GLU A 69 27.87 0.15 -11.25
C GLU A 69 28.04 1.65 -11.13
N GLY A 70 27.09 2.30 -10.42
CA GLY A 70 27.09 3.73 -10.19
C GLY A 70 27.45 4.12 -8.76
N LYS A 71 28.26 5.16 -8.61
CA LYS A 71 28.58 5.78 -7.31
C LYS A 71 28.18 7.24 -7.31
N SER A 72 27.45 7.68 -6.28
CA SER A 72 27.14 9.09 -6.07
C SER A 72 28.37 9.83 -5.56
N LEU A 73 28.67 10.97 -6.16
CA LEU A 73 29.66 11.90 -5.65
C LEU A 73 29.01 12.80 -4.59
N GLN A 74 29.75 13.03 -3.51
CA GLN A 74 29.36 13.99 -2.48
C GLN A 74 29.93 15.37 -2.82
N GLY A 75 29.17 16.43 -2.53
CA GLY A 75 29.65 17.79 -2.71
C GLY A 75 28.76 18.67 -3.57
N LYS A 76 29.37 19.53 -4.38
CA LYS A 76 28.68 20.47 -5.28
C LYS A 76 28.40 19.85 -6.64
N ALA A 77 27.43 20.43 -7.35
CA ALA A 77 27.21 20.15 -8.76
C ALA A 77 28.49 20.44 -9.58
N LEU A 78 28.72 19.62 -10.59
CA LEU A 78 29.94 19.70 -11.40
C LEU A 78 29.69 20.42 -12.73
N SER A 79 30.67 21.21 -13.15
CA SER A 79 30.83 21.67 -14.54
C SER A 79 31.44 20.55 -15.39
N ALA A 80 31.38 20.68 -16.72
CA ALA A 80 31.98 19.71 -17.65
C ALA A 80 33.48 19.48 -17.41
N ALA A 81 34.22 20.52 -17.03
CA ALA A 81 35.64 20.42 -16.73
C ALA A 81 35.90 19.66 -15.42
N GLU A 82 35.07 19.91 -14.39
CA GLU A 82 35.15 19.24 -13.10
C GLU A 82 34.71 17.77 -13.21
N ALA A 83 33.71 17.47 -14.05
CA ALA A 83 33.28 16.10 -14.32
C ALA A 83 34.39 15.25 -14.95
N ARG A 84 35.20 15.83 -15.86
CA ARG A 84 36.41 15.17 -16.42
C ARG A 84 37.47 14.89 -15.36
N LYS A 85 37.69 15.83 -14.42
CA LYS A 85 38.60 15.64 -13.29
C LYS A 85 38.10 14.55 -12.34
N ALA A 86 36.81 14.57 -12.02
CA ALA A 86 36.17 13.54 -11.18
C ALA A 86 36.24 12.16 -11.82
N LEU A 87 36.08 12.07 -13.13
CA LEU A 87 36.24 10.83 -13.90
C LEU A 87 37.66 10.29 -13.80
N ALA A 88 38.68 11.15 -13.98
CA ALA A 88 40.09 10.77 -13.88
C ALA A 88 40.46 10.32 -12.46
N SER A 89 39.93 10.98 -11.42
CA SER A 89 40.24 10.66 -10.02
C SER A 89 39.50 9.42 -9.49
N SER A 90 38.29 9.14 -9.99
CA SER A 90 37.46 8.01 -9.55
C SER A 90 37.78 6.69 -10.25
N GLY A 91 38.46 6.73 -11.39
CA GLY A 91 38.71 5.57 -12.23
C GLY A 91 37.47 5.03 -12.95
N ALA A 92 36.30 5.69 -12.82
CA ALA A 92 35.05 5.28 -13.44
C ALA A 92 35.11 5.42 -14.98
N ASP A 93 34.21 4.74 -15.69
CA ASP A 93 34.16 4.80 -17.16
C ASP A 93 33.36 5.99 -17.65
N TYR A 94 32.40 6.46 -16.84
CA TYR A 94 31.51 7.58 -17.16
C TYR A 94 31.32 8.52 -15.97
N ALA A 95 31.17 9.82 -16.23
CA ALA A 95 30.73 10.81 -15.24
C ALA A 95 29.44 11.49 -15.74
N VAL A 96 28.41 11.49 -14.88
CA VAL A 96 27.10 12.07 -15.15
C VAL A 96 26.89 13.31 -14.28
N PHE A 97 26.42 14.38 -14.87
CA PHE A 97 26.13 15.66 -14.20
C PHE A 97 25.01 16.39 -14.97
N GLY A 98 24.42 17.42 -14.38
CA GLY A 98 23.33 18.09 -15.05
C GLY A 98 22.74 19.27 -14.31
N THR A 99 21.66 19.81 -14.90
CA THR A 99 20.93 20.98 -14.41
C THR A 99 19.43 20.71 -14.44
N VAL A 100 18.72 21.19 -13.44
CA VAL A 100 17.25 21.18 -13.36
C VAL A 100 16.78 22.62 -13.26
N ASN A 101 16.04 23.07 -14.24
CA ASN A 101 15.44 24.41 -14.29
C ASN A 101 13.93 24.27 -14.08
N VAL A 102 13.36 24.93 -13.08
CA VAL A 102 11.91 24.92 -12.82
C VAL A 102 11.38 26.33 -13.00
N MET A 103 10.47 26.51 -13.94
CA MET A 103 9.79 27.77 -14.23
C MET A 103 8.27 27.58 -14.13
N GLY A 104 7.69 28.01 -13.01
CA GLY A 104 6.25 27.80 -12.76
C GLY A 104 5.93 26.31 -12.63
N ASN A 105 5.08 25.78 -13.51
CA ASN A 105 4.70 24.36 -13.54
C ASN A 105 5.54 23.52 -14.51
N ASP A 106 6.47 24.13 -15.25
CA ASP A 106 7.31 23.44 -16.22
C ASP A 106 8.73 23.25 -15.69
N CYS A 107 9.32 22.14 -16.08
CA CYS A 107 10.66 21.75 -15.68
C CYS A 107 11.47 21.30 -16.89
N ALA A 108 12.68 21.81 -17.03
CA ALA A 108 13.66 21.36 -18.01
C ALA A 108 14.81 20.66 -17.28
N ILE A 109 15.11 19.41 -17.65
CA ILE A 109 16.22 18.63 -17.11
C ILE A 109 17.25 18.46 -18.20
N GLU A 110 18.44 18.97 -17.97
CA GLU A 110 19.60 18.73 -18.81
C GLU A 110 20.50 17.71 -18.15
N VAL A 111 20.76 16.60 -18.82
CA VAL A 111 21.66 15.54 -18.36
C VAL A 111 22.84 15.45 -19.30
N ASN A 112 24.01 15.55 -18.73
CA ASN A 112 25.29 15.48 -19.41
C ASN A 112 26.07 14.24 -18.94
N CYS A 113 26.76 13.61 -19.87
CA CYS A 113 27.66 12.49 -19.59
C CYS A 113 28.99 12.69 -20.33
N VAL A 114 30.10 12.37 -19.67
CA VAL A 114 31.42 12.32 -20.29
C VAL A 114 32.04 10.93 -20.05
N ASP A 115 32.64 10.35 -21.08
CA ASP A 115 33.35 9.07 -21.01
C ASP A 115 34.87 9.25 -20.82
N LYS A 116 35.58 8.15 -20.56
CA LYS A 116 37.06 8.14 -20.44
C LYS A 116 37.79 8.65 -21.68
N ALA A 117 37.19 8.57 -22.86
CA ALA A 117 37.78 9.09 -24.11
C ALA A 117 37.54 10.61 -24.26
N GLY A 118 36.84 11.23 -23.34
CA GLY A 118 36.49 12.65 -23.37
C GLY A 118 35.29 12.99 -24.26
N LYS A 119 34.60 11.98 -24.81
CA LYS A 119 33.39 12.18 -25.60
C LYS A 119 32.26 12.61 -24.66
N THR A 120 31.55 13.64 -25.06
CA THR A 120 30.41 14.18 -24.29
C THR A 120 29.10 13.82 -24.95
N TRP A 121 28.10 13.54 -24.13
CA TRP A 121 26.72 13.36 -24.52
C TRP A 121 25.85 14.30 -23.68
N SER A 122 24.86 14.91 -24.28
CA SER A 122 23.93 15.82 -23.61
C SER A 122 22.52 15.59 -24.11
N ARG A 123 21.55 15.64 -23.21
CA ARG A 123 20.13 15.59 -23.54
C ARG A 123 19.32 16.46 -22.61
N THR A 124 18.45 17.27 -23.17
CA THR A 124 17.47 18.07 -22.44
C THR A 124 16.10 17.47 -22.65
N VAL A 125 15.34 17.36 -21.57
CA VAL A 125 13.95 16.92 -21.59
C VAL A 125 13.11 17.92 -20.83
N GLU A 126 12.04 18.39 -21.48
CA GLU A 126 11.06 19.29 -20.89
C GLU A 126 9.81 18.50 -20.50
N ALA A 127 9.29 18.77 -19.31
CA ALA A 127 8.07 18.17 -18.81
C ALA A 127 7.43 19.07 -17.74
N PRO A 128 6.12 18.99 -17.54
CA PRO A 128 5.52 19.59 -16.36
C PRO A 128 6.13 18.93 -15.09
N VAL A 129 6.22 19.69 -14.00
CA VAL A 129 6.78 19.18 -12.72
C VAL A 129 6.11 17.87 -12.29
N SER A 130 4.83 17.69 -12.56
CA SER A 130 4.08 16.44 -12.32
C SER A 130 4.56 15.26 -13.19
N GLY A 131 5.17 15.54 -14.35
CA GLY A 131 5.72 14.56 -15.29
C GLY A 131 7.23 14.29 -15.12
N LEU A 132 7.86 14.91 -14.13
CA LEU A 132 9.31 14.89 -13.91
C LEU A 132 9.87 13.46 -13.85
N THR A 133 9.19 12.56 -13.15
CA THR A 133 9.63 11.16 -13.02
C THR A 133 9.71 10.45 -14.38
N GLY A 134 8.70 10.65 -15.23
CA GLY A 134 8.69 10.11 -16.59
C GLY A 134 9.82 10.69 -17.45
N ALA A 135 10.07 12.00 -17.35
CA ALA A 135 11.15 12.69 -18.05
C ALA A 135 12.54 12.15 -17.63
N VAL A 136 12.76 11.97 -16.32
CA VAL A 136 14.02 11.37 -15.79
C VAL A 136 14.18 9.92 -16.24
N GLN A 137 13.10 9.13 -16.30
CA GLN A 137 13.13 7.76 -16.81
C GLN A 137 13.54 7.71 -18.29
N ASN A 138 12.94 8.56 -19.11
CA ASN A 138 13.24 8.63 -20.55
C ASN A 138 14.71 9.00 -20.80
N VAL A 139 15.22 10.00 -20.09
CA VAL A 139 16.61 10.43 -20.23
C VAL A 139 17.59 9.38 -19.71
N SER A 140 17.24 8.66 -18.64
CA SER A 140 18.06 7.55 -18.11
C SER A 140 18.15 6.40 -19.10
N SER A 141 17.02 6.05 -19.73
CA SER A 141 16.96 5.00 -20.74
C SER A 141 17.81 5.35 -21.97
N ALA A 142 17.74 6.60 -22.42
CA ALA A 142 18.55 7.09 -23.52
C ALA A 142 20.06 7.09 -23.17
N LEU A 143 20.44 7.58 -22.01
CA LEU A 143 21.82 7.56 -21.53
C LEU A 143 22.38 6.14 -21.44
N GLY A 144 21.58 5.20 -20.89
CA GLY A 144 21.97 3.79 -20.80
C GLY A 144 22.20 3.15 -22.16
N SER A 145 21.28 3.31 -23.09
CA SER A 145 21.34 2.66 -24.43
C SER A 145 22.34 3.34 -25.38
N GLU A 146 22.37 4.67 -25.42
CA GLU A 146 23.14 5.43 -26.40
C GLU A 146 24.63 5.57 -26.02
N VAL A 147 24.94 5.59 -24.70
CA VAL A 147 26.29 5.88 -24.20
C VAL A 147 26.92 4.68 -23.50
N MET A 148 26.20 4.09 -22.55
CA MET A 148 26.76 3.07 -21.67
C MET A 148 26.64 1.65 -22.23
N GLY A 149 25.85 1.46 -23.28
CA GLY A 149 25.63 0.17 -23.93
C GLY A 149 24.80 -0.79 -23.10
N VAL A 150 23.95 -0.24 -22.21
CA VAL A 150 23.05 -1.00 -21.34
C VAL A 150 21.63 -0.76 -21.84
N THR A 151 20.94 -1.81 -22.27
CA THR A 151 19.52 -1.72 -22.65
C THR A 151 18.70 -1.51 -21.37
N VAL A 152 18.36 -0.26 -21.08
CA VAL A 152 17.35 0.07 -20.09
C VAL A 152 16.01 -0.18 -20.77
N ALA A 153 15.22 -1.15 -20.29
CA ALA A 153 13.92 -1.45 -20.87
C ALA A 153 13.06 -0.17 -20.90
N ALA A 154 12.89 0.38 -22.09
CA ALA A 154 11.95 1.47 -22.30
C ALA A 154 10.54 0.89 -22.20
N LYS A 155 9.63 1.56 -21.48
CA LYS A 155 8.20 1.31 -21.63
C LYS A 155 7.85 1.38 -23.11
N PRO A 156 7.15 0.40 -23.70
CA PRO A 156 6.69 0.51 -25.07
C PRO A 156 5.83 1.77 -25.19
N ALA A 157 6.18 2.63 -26.13
CA ALA A 157 5.36 3.76 -26.50
C ALA A 157 3.95 3.26 -26.83
N PHE A 158 2.92 3.90 -26.28
CA PHE A 158 1.53 3.65 -26.63
C PHE A 158 1.37 3.86 -28.14
N MET A 159 1.38 2.79 -28.89
CA MET A 159 0.93 2.81 -30.26
C MET A 159 -0.59 2.96 -30.24
N THR A 160 -1.07 4.11 -30.64
CA THR A 160 -2.47 4.31 -31.06
C THR A 160 -2.76 3.30 -32.17
N ARG A 161 -3.48 2.27 -31.82
CA ARG A 161 -3.88 1.20 -32.75
C ARG A 161 -4.98 1.76 -33.66
N GLN A 162 -4.72 1.81 -34.95
CA GLN A 162 -5.79 1.95 -35.94
C GLN A 162 -6.69 0.70 -35.92
N PRO A 163 -8.01 0.84 -36.07
CA PRO A 163 -8.92 -0.31 -36.12
C PRO A 163 -8.65 -1.16 -37.36
N GLY A 164 -8.33 -2.44 -37.22
CA GLY A 164 -8.32 -3.38 -38.31
C GLY A 164 -7.16 -4.36 -38.46
N GLN A 165 -6.23 -4.46 -37.51
CA GLN A 165 -5.15 -5.47 -37.61
C GLN A 165 -5.23 -6.53 -36.52
N THR A 166 -5.42 -7.77 -36.94
CA THR A 166 -5.32 -8.98 -36.12
C THR A 166 -3.86 -9.27 -35.77
N ALA A 167 -3.61 -9.54 -34.48
CA ALA A 167 -2.28 -9.86 -33.98
C ALA A 167 -1.88 -11.31 -34.28
N PRO A 168 -0.60 -11.60 -34.61
CA PRO A 168 -0.10 -12.96 -34.66
C PRO A 168 0.01 -13.55 -33.25
N ALA A 169 -0.51 -14.77 -33.07
CA ALA A 169 -0.38 -15.54 -31.84
C ALA A 169 1.11 -15.94 -31.66
N GLY A 170 1.73 -15.53 -30.55
CA GLY A 170 3.02 -16.07 -30.17
C GLY A 170 4.05 -15.17 -29.49
N ALA A 171 3.74 -13.95 -29.10
CA ALA A 171 4.69 -13.14 -28.31
C ALA A 171 4.30 -13.12 -26.83
N ARG A 172 4.90 -14.00 -26.04
CA ARG A 172 4.93 -13.88 -24.58
C ARG A 172 5.80 -12.68 -24.22
N ALA A 173 5.21 -11.65 -23.62
CA ALA A 173 5.96 -10.55 -23.04
C ALA A 173 6.63 -11.03 -21.73
N ALA A 174 7.92 -11.35 -21.82
CA ALA A 174 8.77 -11.46 -20.65
C ALA A 174 9.16 -10.05 -20.20
N GLY A 175 8.63 -9.58 -19.09
CA GLY A 175 8.99 -8.27 -18.55
C GLY A 175 8.12 -7.89 -17.35
N GLY A 176 8.35 -8.54 -16.19
CA GLY A 176 7.81 -8.06 -14.94
C GLY A 176 8.46 -6.74 -14.55
N GLU A 177 7.67 -5.73 -14.22
CA GLU A 177 8.16 -4.45 -13.70
C GLU A 177 8.67 -4.67 -12.28
N ILE A 178 9.99 -4.56 -12.10
CA ILE A 178 10.63 -4.68 -10.80
C ILE A 178 10.51 -3.33 -10.10
N ILE A 179 9.75 -3.26 -9.03
CA ILE A 179 9.77 -2.11 -8.13
C ILE A 179 10.84 -2.36 -7.09
N VAL A 180 11.77 -1.44 -7.01
CA VAL A 180 12.80 -1.40 -5.99
C VAL A 180 12.26 -0.56 -4.83
N ASN A 181 12.28 -1.10 -3.61
CA ASN A 181 11.92 -0.34 -2.41
C ASN A 181 12.99 0.72 -2.09
N GLU A 182 12.74 1.56 -1.10
CA GLU A 182 13.67 2.60 -0.67
C GLU A 182 15.05 2.06 -0.25
N THR A 183 15.15 0.78 0.09
CA THR A 183 16.39 0.07 0.45
C THR A 183 17.09 -0.60 -0.74
N GLY A 184 16.52 -0.50 -1.95
CA GLY A 184 17.13 -1.05 -3.17
C GLY A 184 16.93 -2.55 -3.38
N GLN A 185 16.12 -3.23 -2.55
CA GLN A 185 15.83 -4.65 -2.71
C GLN A 185 14.74 -4.87 -3.77
N GLN A 186 14.89 -5.89 -4.59
CA GLN A 186 13.86 -6.34 -5.51
C GLN A 186 12.70 -6.93 -4.71
N GLN A 187 11.51 -6.34 -4.84
CA GLN A 187 10.31 -6.90 -4.27
C GLN A 187 9.55 -7.73 -5.28
N THR A 188 9.28 -8.95 -4.91
CA THR A 188 8.30 -9.79 -5.58
C THR A 188 6.91 -9.33 -5.14
N TYR A 189 6.08 -8.92 -6.08
CA TYR A 189 4.68 -8.69 -5.79
C TYR A 189 4.01 -10.01 -5.52
N LEU A 190 3.52 -10.15 -4.32
CA LEU A 190 2.48 -11.11 -4.04
C LEU A 190 1.16 -10.44 -4.45
N ASN A 191 0.57 -10.88 -5.54
CA ASN A 191 -0.80 -10.57 -5.87
C ASN A 191 -1.69 -11.46 -4.99
N PRO A 192 -2.68 -10.95 -4.22
CA PRO A 192 -3.64 -11.82 -3.54
C PRO A 192 -4.46 -12.67 -4.52
N GLN A 193 -4.34 -12.45 -5.81
CA GLN A 193 -4.79 -13.39 -6.84
C GLN A 193 -3.99 -14.70 -6.82
N PHE A 194 -3.25 -14.97 -5.73
CA PHE A 194 -2.56 -16.24 -5.62
C PHE A 194 -3.53 -17.38 -5.65
N ARG A 195 -3.70 -17.87 -6.84
CA ARG A 195 -3.98 -19.25 -7.08
C ARG A 195 -5.23 -19.81 -6.44
N TYR A 196 -6.33 -19.15 -6.65
CA TYR A 196 -7.55 -19.90 -6.66
C TYR A 196 -7.67 -20.64 -8.00
N GLN A 197 -7.21 -21.87 -8.05
CA GLN A 197 -7.57 -22.84 -9.09
C GLN A 197 -8.78 -23.66 -8.62
N GLY A 198 -9.84 -22.99 -8.21
CA GLY A 198 -11.13 -23.62 -7.98
C GLY A 198 -11.80 -23.92 -9.33
N ALA A 199 -12.33 -25.13 -9.49
CA ALA A 199 -13.10 -25.52 -10.65
C ALA A 199 -14.28 -24.55 -10.85
N GLY A 200 -14.17 -23.64 -11.83
CA GLY A 200 -15.21 -22.68 -12.20
C GLY A 200 -14.80 -21.23 -12.37
N ALA A 201 -13.57 -20.86 -11.98
CA ALA A 201 -13.09 -19.49 -12.17
C ALA A 201 -12.36 -19.37 -13.50
N ALA A 202 -13.09 -19.11 -14.56
CA ALA A 202 -12.51 -18.82 -15.88
C ALA A 202 -11.66 -17.53 -15.91
N ASP A 203 -11.60 -16.79 -14.78
CA ASP A 203 -10.86 -15.53 -14.62
C ASP A 203 -10.13 -15.47 -13.24
N GLY A 204 -9.85 -16.53 -12.76
CA GLY A 204 -9.01 -17.16 -11.76
C GLY A 204 -8.40 -16.30 -10.72
N SER A 205 -9.08 -15.55 -9.83
CA SER A 205 -8.35 -15.12 -8.67
C SER A 205 -9.09 -14.30 -7.63
N ARG A 206 -10.28 -13.84 -7.90
CA ARG A 206 -11.09 -13.13 -6.91
C ARG A 206 -12.56 -13.52 -7.05
N LEU A 207 -13.22 -13.50 -5.92
CA LEU A 207 -14.65 -13.61 -5.85
C LEU A 207 -15.25 -12.22 -5.66
N ARG A 208 -16.39 -11.97 -6.26
CA ARG A 208 -17.11 -10.70 -6.11
C ARG A 208 -18.56 -10.94 -5.78
N SER A 209 -19.12 -10.11 -4.92
CA SER A 209 -20.55 -10.15 -4.62
C SER A 209 -21.38 -9.51 -5.73
N GLN A 210 -22.70 -9.73 -5.67
CA GLN A 210 -23.63 -8.85 -6.36
C GLN A 210 -23.56 -7.42 -5.80
N ARG A 211 -24.09 -6.47 -6.55
CA ARG A 211 -24.17 -5.07 -6.14
C ARG A 211 -25.19 -4.87 -5.02
N ILE A 212 -24.80 -4.14 -3.99
CA ILE A 212 -25.66 -3.68 -2.92
C ILE A 212 -26.04 -2.22 -3.23
N LYS A 213 -27.35 -1.93 -3.27
CA LYS A 213 -27.87 -0.59 -3.62
C LYS A 213 -27.77 0.39 -2.44
N GLU A 214 -26.64 0.43 -1.77
CA GLU A 214 -26.38 1.26 -0.61
C GLU A 214 -24.90 1.63 -0.58
N ASN A 215 -24.56 2.78 0.01
CA ASN A 215 -23.18 3.20 0.24
C ASN A 215 -22.65 2.48 1.47
N MET A 216 -21.47 1.86 1.36
CA MET A 216 -20.80 1.23 2.49
C MET A 216 -20.00 2.28 3.27
N VAL A 217 -20.25 2.35 4.57
CA VAL A 217 -19.46 3.14 5.51
C VAL A 217 -18.33 2.30 6.07
N ASP A 218 -18.65 1.06 6.52
CA ASP A 218 -17.69 0.13 7.12
C ASP A 218 -18.18 -1.30 6.93
N MET A 219 -17.33 -2.28 7.18
CA MET A 219 -17.62 -3.71 7.06
C MET A 219 -16.85 -4.51 8.10
N ALA A 220 -17.45 -5.60 8.59
CA ALA A 220 -16.76 -6.57 9.43
C ALA A 220 -17.18 -8.00 9.03
N VAL A 221 -16.24 -8.94 9.13
CA VAL A 221 -16.49 -10.36 8.82
C VAL A 221 -16.15 -11.19 10.06
N ALA A 222 -17.13 -11.92 10.56
CA ALA A 222 -16.97 -12.81 11.71
C ALA A 222 -18.19 -13.75 11.82
N ASP A 223 -18.11 -14.76 12.65
CA ASP A 223 -19.26 -15.54 13.09
C ASP A 223 -20.10 -14.71 14.07
N PHE A 224 -21.22 -14.15 13.59
CA PHE A 224 -22.11 -13.31 14.39
C PHE A 224 -23.24 -14.08 15.04
N ASN A 225 -23.54 -15.28 14.56
CA ASN A 225 -24.66 -16.08 15.06
C ASN A 225 -24.24 -17.30 15.90
N GLY A 226 -22.93 -17.64 15.92
CA GLY A 226 -22.35 -18.74 16.67
C GLY A 226 -22.53 -20.10 15.99
N ASP A 227 -22.72 -20.15 14.67
CA ASP A 227 -22.88 -21.40 13.92
C ASP A 227 -21.58 -21.96 13.34
N GLY A 228 -20.46 -21.26 13.56
CA GLY A 228 -19.13 -21.60 13.06
C GLY A 228 -18.85 -21.12 11.64
N LYS A 229 -19.76 -20.39 11.03
CA LYS A 229 -19.56 -19.73 9.72
C LYS A 229 -19.45 -18.24 9.88
N ASN A 230 -18.64 -17.63 9.05
CA ASN A 230 -18.53 -16.18 9.03
C ASN A 230 -19.62 -15.54 8.20
N GLU A 231 -20.26 -14.54 8.75
CA GLU A 231 -21.12 -13.62 8.05
C GLU A 231 -20.42 -12.29 7.79
N ILE A 232 -21.04 -11.47 6.96
CA ILE A 232 -20.61 -10.11 6.66
C ILE A 232 -21.58 -9.14 7.31
N ALA A 233 -21.10 -8.32 8.23
CA ALA A 233 -21.80 -7.15 8.70
C ALA A 233 -21.48 -5.97 7.76
N PHE A 234 -22.50 -5.43 7.14
CA PHE A 234 -22.46 -4.27 6.25
C PHE A 234 -23.04 -3.07 6.99
N LEU A 235 -22.25 -2.03 7.14
CA LEU A 235 -22.68 -0.77 7.75
C LEU A 235 -22.91 0.26 6.63
N GLY A 236 -24.17 0.65 6.44
CA GLY A 236 -24.56 1.75 5.57
C GLY A 236 -24.58 3.08 6.31
N ASP A 237 -25.11 4.14 5.69
CA ASP A 237 -25.16 5.46 6.30
C ASP A 237 -25.95 5.46 7.63
N HIS A 238 -27.06 4.71 7.70
CA HIS A 238 -27.90 4.56 8.90
C HIS A 238 -28.28 3.11 9.21
N THR A 239 -27.97 2.18 8.31
CA THR A 239 -28.38 0.78 8.38
C THR A 239 -27.24 -0.12 8.81
N LEU A 240 -27.60 -1.22 9.43
CA LEU A 240 -26.74 -2.37 9.70
C LEU A 240 -27.41 -3.61 9.13
N THR A 241 -26.74 -4.29 8.22
CA THR A 241 -27.28 -5.49 7.57
C THR A 241 -26.28 -6.65 7.66
N ILE A 242 -26.76 -7.83 8.03
CA ILE A 242 -25.95 -9.05 8.05
C ILE A 242 -26.23 -9.86 6.80
N TYR A 243 -25.17 -10.24 6.10
CA TYR A 243 -25.22 -11.09 4.92
C TYR A 243 -24.42 -12.36 5.13
N LEU A 244 -24.90 -13.47 4.53
CA LEU A 244 -24.12 -14.67 4.34
C LEU A 244 -23.64 -14.72 2.89
N TRP A 245 -22.35 -15.00 2.70
CA TRP A 245 -21.77 -15.25 1.39
C TRP A 245 -22.18 -16.65 0.90
N GLU A 246 -22.84 -16.72 -0.22
CA GLU A 246 -23.23 -17.98 -0.86
C GLU A 246 -22.40 -18.21 -2.14
N GLU A 247 -22.47 -19.41 -2.68
CA GLU A 247 -21.76 -19.79 -3.89
C GLU A 247 -22.03 -18.81 -5.05
N GLY A 248 -20.97 -18.53 -5.83
CA GLY A 248 -21.05 -17.58 -6.94
C GLY A 248 -21.06 -16.10 -6.53
N GLY A 249 -20.79 -15.79 -5.24
CA GLY A 249 -20.73 -14.41 -4.75
C GLY A 249 -22.09 -13.80 -4.43
N ARG A 250 -23.12 -14.64 -4.29
CA ARG A 250 -24.43 -14.17 -3.87
C ARG A 250 -24.42 -13.87 -2.37
N LEU A 251 -24.90 -12.68 -2.00
CA LEU A 251 -25.10 -12.30 -0.60
C LEU A 251 -26.57 -12.54 -0.22
N ARG A 252 -26.80 -13.47 0.69
CA ARG A 252 -28.12 -13.69 1.28
C ARG A 252 -28.25 -12.84 2.53
N GLN A 253 -29.21 -11.92 2.53
CA GLN A 253 -29.52 -11.10 3.70
C GLN A 253 -30.12 -11.97 4.81
N LEU A 254 -29.54 -11.92 6.00
CA LEU A 254 -30.01 -12.63 7.19
C LEU A 254 -30.82 -11.72 8.12
N GLY A 255 -30.44 -10.46 8.25
CA GLY A 255 -31.11 -9.49 9.11
C GLY A 255 -30.67 -8.07 8.79
N THR A 256 -31.52 -7.11 9.13
CA THR A 256 -31.22 -5.69 9.00
C THR A 256 -31.87 -4.89 10.13
N THR A 257 -31.26 -3.78 10.50
CA THR A 257 -31.79 -2.83 11.47
C THR A 257 -31.27 -1.41 11.18
N THR A 258 -31.91 -0.41 11.77
CA THR A 258 -31.39 0.95 11.80
C THR A 258 -30.53 1.13 13.05
N VAL A 259 -29.30 1.63 12.90
CA VAL A 259 -28.40 1.90 14.03
C VAL A 259 -28.88 3.13 14.79
N SER A 260 -29.05 4.22 14.07
CA SER A 260 -29.65 5.47 14.58
C SER A 260 -30.21 6.26 13.40
N ALA A 261 -31.36 6.90 13.59
CA ALA A 261 -31.96 7.73 12.56
C ALA A 261 -31.29 9.11 12.44
N SER A 262 -30.64 9.59 13.52
CA SER A 262 -30.06 10.94 13.61
C SER A 262 -28.54 10.99 13.58
N ASN A 263 -27.88 9.83 13.75
CA ASN A 263 -26.43 9.78 13.82
C ASN A 263 -25.85 9.27 12.51
N LEU A 264 -24.73 9.82 12.08
CA LEU A 264 -23.92 9.25 11.01
C LEU A 264 -23.13 8.07 11.55
N ASN A 265 -23.20 6.94 10.87
CA ASN A 265 -22.33 5.81 11.13
C ASN A 265 -20.90 6.17 10.72
N PHE A 266 -19.93 5.80 11.56
CA PHE A 266 -18.55 6.24 11.41
C PHE A 266 -17.55 5.08 11.29
N SER A 267 -17.68 4.08 12.17
CA SER A 267 -16.81 2.90 12.15
C SER A 267 -17.49 1.71 12.83
N MET A 268 -17.15 0.51 12.41
CA MET A 268 -17.66 -0.74 12.97
C MET A 268 -16.52 -1.74 13.17
N ARG A 269 -16.57 -2.48 14.29
CA ARG A 269 -15.64 -3.57 14.61
C ARG A 269 -16.41 -4.75 15.20
N ALA A 270 -15.86 -5.95 15.04
CA ALA A 270 -16.42 -7.18 15.59
C ALA A 270 -15.61 -7.65 16.80
N MET A 271 -16.30 -8.09 17.85
CA MET A 271 -15.71 -8.68 19.05
C MET A 271 -16.78 -9.43 19.84
N ASP A 272 -16.48 -10.62 20.34
CA ASP A 272 -17.30 -11.33 21.31
C ASP A 272 -17.23 -10.60 22.66
N LEU A 273 -18.24 -9.76 22.96
CA LEU A 273 -18.30 -8.92 24.16
C LEU A 273 -18.74 -9.67 25.41
N ASN A 274 -19.52 -10.72 25.22
CA ASN A 274 -20.16 -11.47 26.31
C ASN A 274 -19.56 -12.87 26.51
N ARG A 275 -18.62 -13.27 25.65
CA ARG A 275 -17.91 -14.57 25.64
C ARG A 275 -18.85 -15.76 25.43
N ASP A 276 -19.84 -15.61 24.56
CA ASP A 276 -20.75 -16.69 24.20
C ASP A 276 -20.34 -17.45 22.90
N GLY A 277 -19.21 -17.06 22.29
CA GLY A 277 -18.67 -17.66 21.09
C GLY A 277 -19.14 -17.01 19.80
N ALA A 278 -20.11 -16.11 19.84
CA ALA A 278 -20.56 -15.30 18.71
C ALA A 278 -19.99 -13.87 18.80
N SER A 279 -19.61 -13.30 17.69
CA SER A 279 -19.11 -11.92 17.66
C SER A 279 -20.25 -10.91 17.74
N ASP A 280 -20.08 -9.91 18.59
CA ASP A 280 -20.93 -8.72 18.63
C ASP A 280 -20.33 -7.60 17.80
N LEU A 281 -21.15 -6.61 17.45
CA LEU A 281 -20.77 -5.45 16.65
C LEU A 281 -20.64 -4.20 17.53
N VAL A 282 -19.49 -3.54 17.44
CA VAL A 282 -19.17 -2.27 18.09
C VAL A 282 -19.19 -1.18 17.02
N ILE A 283 -20.21 -0.31 17.06
CA ILE A 283 -20.43 0.73 16.06
C ILE A 283 -20.24 2.09 16.69
N ALA A 284 -19.31 2.87 16.18
CA ALA A 284 -19.15 4.28 16.54
C ALA A 284 -19.95 5.15 15.57
N THR A 285 -20.66 6.13 16.12
CA THR A 285 -21.46 7.09 15.37
C THR A 285 -21.17 8.52 15.83
N PHE A 286 -21.61 9.49 15.04
CA PHE A 286 -21.53 10.90 15.40
C PHE A 286 -22.87 11.58 15.14
N GLU A 287 -23.40 12.25 16.17
CA GLU A 287 -24.62 13.02 16.09
C GLU A 287 -24.27 14.47 15.74
N GLU A 288 -24.52 14.85 14.51
CA GLU A 288 -24.14 16.18 14.00
C GLU A 288 -24.93 17.32 14.66
N GLU A 289 -26.16 17.05 15.11
CA GLU A 289 -26.98 18.05 15.78
C GLU A 289 -26.42 18.46 17.13
N SER A 290 -26.07 17.51 17.97
CA SER A 290 -25.44 17.74 19.28
C SER A 290 -23.93 17.87 19.20
N ASN A 291 -23.33 17.59 18.04
CA ASN A 291 -21.89 17.58 17.82
C ASN A 291 -21.16 16.64 18.80
N ARG A 292 -21.70 15.41 18.97
CA ARG A 292 -21.19 14.44 19.95
C ARG A 292 -21.14 13.02 19.41
N PRO A 293 -20.13 12.23 19.85
CA PRO A 293 -20.06 10.82 19.55
C PRO A 293 -21.03 10.02 20.40
N TYR A 294 -21.50 8.93 19.79
CA TYR A 294 -22.16 7.85 20.51
C TYR A 294 -21.76 6.52 19.88
N SER A 295 -21.68 5.49 20.72
CA SER A 295 -21.46 4.14 20.22
C SER A 295 -22.64 3.23 20.59
N TYR A 296 -22.89 2.26 19.71
CA TYR A 296 -23.97 1.29 19.83
C TYR A 296 -23.39 -0.11 19.65
N PHE A 297 -23.82 -1.02 20.49
CA PHE A 297 -23.42 -2.42 20.40
C PHE A 297 -24.61 -3.28 20.00
N PHE A 298 -24.39 -4.17 19.05
CA PHE A 298 -25.41 -5.09 18.54
C PHE A 298 -24.93 -6.52 18.60
N SER A 299 -25.82 -7.43 18.99
CA SER A 299 -25.66 -8.86 18.83
C SER A 299 -26.62 -9.38 17.76
N PHE A 300 -26.24 -10.48 17.11
CA PHE A 300 -27.03 -11.12 16.06
C PHE A 300 -27.37 -12.54 16.47
N LYS A 301 -28.64 -12.79 16.84
CA LYS A 301 -29.12 -14.10 17.27
C LYS A 301 -30.48 -14.40 16.63
N GLY A 302 -30.66 -15.62 16.13
CA GLY A 302 -31.90 -16.04 15.53
C GLY A 302 -32.34 -15.15 14.37
N ASN A 303 -31.41 -14.74 13.52
CA ASN A 303 -31.60 -13.80 12.41
C ASN A 303 -32.14 -12.42 12.81
N LYS A 304 -31.93 -12.03 14.06
CA LYS A 304 -32.35 -10.73 14.60
C LYS A 304 -31.18 -9.97 15.17
N LEU A 305 -31.00 -8.73 14.72
CA LEU A 305 -30.09 -7.77 15.30
C LEU A 305 -30.75 -7.12 16.53
N THR A 306 -30.07 -7.16 17.66
CA THR A 306 -30.56 -6.60 18.92
C THR A 306 -29.48 -5.72 19.54
N GLN A 307 -29.85 -4.50 19.90
CA GLN A 307 -28.96 -3.61 20.63
C GLN A 307 -28.71 -4.18 22.03
N CYS A 308 -27.46 -4.47 22.37
CA CYS A 308 -27.05 -5.12 23.62
C CYS A 308 -26.45 -4.16 24.66
N ALA A 309 -26.38 -2.87 24.37
CA ALA A 309 -25.95 -1.84 25.30
C ALA A 309 -26.76 -0.56 25.09
N GLU A 310 -26.88 0.23 26.17
CA GLU A 310 -27.43 1.60 26.09
C GLU A 310 -26.46 2.47 25.23
N ARG A 311 -26.98 3.62 24.75
CA ARG A 311 -26.22 4.65 24.05
C ARG A 311 -24.95 5.05 24.82
N ILE A 312 -23.76 4.76 24.28
CA ILE A 312 -22.47 4.94 24.95
C ILE A 312 -21.88 6.29 24.54
N PRO A 313 -21.64 7.26 25.44
CA PRO A 313 -21.23 8.63 25.11
C PRO A 313 -19.71 8.73 24.83
N TYR A 314 -19.13 7.76 24.15
CA TYR A 314 -17.72 7.67 23.78
C TYR A 314 -17.58 7.17 22.35
N PHE A 315 -16.47 7.48 21.72
CA PHE A 315 -16.01 6.72 20.57
C PHE A 315 -15.52 5.35 21.03
N ALA A 316 -16.20 4.28 20.64
CA ALA A 316 -15.78 2.91 20.94
C ALA A 316 -15.19 2.24 19.70
N SER A 317 -14.21 1.39 19.92
CA SER A 317 -13.59 0.56 18.89
C SER A 317 -13.00 -0.71 19.52
N VAL A 318 -12.47 -1.61 18.68
CA VAL A 318 -11.76 -2.81 19.11
C VAL A 318 -10.34 -2.77 18.54
N LEU A 319 -9.36 -2.91 19.43
CA LEU A 319 -7.94 -2.96 19.06
C LEU A 319 -7.34 -4.29 19.51
N ARG A 320 -6.40 -4.83 18.76
CA ARG A 320 -5.58 -5.95 19.21
C ARG A 320 -4.39 -5.41 19.98
N THR A 321 -4.36 -5.63 21.29
CA THR A 321 -3.37 -5.02 22.18
C THR A 321 -2.38 -6.02 22.75
N PRO A 322 -1.11 -5.63 22.94
CA PRO A 322 -0.14 -6.48 23.66
C PRO A 322 -0.64 -6.86 25.07
N PRO A 323 -0.16 -7.95 25.69
CA PRO A 323 0.89 -8.84 25.15
C PRO A 323 0.37 -9.94 24.22
N ASN A 324 -0.93 -10.24 24.25
CA ASN A 324 -1.48 -11.41 23.54
C ASN A 324 -2.14 -11.05 22.21
N PHE A 325 -2.24 -9.76 21.87
CA PHE A 325 -2.88 -9.24 20.66
C PHE A 325 -4.32 -9.74 20.45
N THR A 326 -5.01 -10.00 21.56
CA THR A 326 -6.43 -10.34 21.55
C THR A 326 -7.28 -9.09 21.35
N PRO A 327 -8.47 -9.22 20.72
CA PRO A 327 -9.41 -8.12 20.62
C PRO A 327 -9.73 -7.52 21.99
N THR A 328 -9.57 -6.21 22.10
CA THR A 328 -9.76 -5.45 23.34
C THR A 328 -10.68 -4.29 23.05
N LEU A 329 -11.76 -4.18 23.83
CA LEU A 329 -12.70 -3.08 23.71
C LEU A 329 -12.08 -1.80 24.28
N VAL A 330 -12.02 -0.76 23.46
CA VAL A 330 -11.43 0.52 23.81
C VAL A 330 -12.41 1.67 23.60
N GLY A 331 -12.17 2.76 24.31
CA GLY A 331 -12.98 3.96 24.21
C GLY A 331 -12.16 5.24 24.29
N GLN A 332 -12.68 6.28 23.67
CA GLN A 332 -12.09 7.61 23.73
C GLN A 332 -13.17 8.67 23.96
N GLY A 333 -12.87 9.61 24.85
CA GLY A 333 -13.76 10.71 25.15
C GLY A 333 -13.86 11.73 24.03
N TYR A 334 -14.81 12.62 24.17
CA TYR A 334 -15.05 13.75 23.28
C TYR A 334 -14.35 15.02 23.78
N ASP A 335 -13.79 15.78 22.85
CA ASP A 335 -13.24 17.12 23.05
C ASP A 335 -13.90 18.09 22.07
N SER A 336 -14.43 19.20 22.57
CA SER A 336 -15.19 20.16 21.78
C SER A 336 -14.35 20.99 20.80
N ILE A 337 -13.02 20.93 20.90
CA ILE A 337 -12.08 21.66 20.03
C ILE A 337 -11.36 20.70 19.07
N LYS A 338 -10.95 19.52 19.58
CA LYS A 338 -10.11 18.57 18.85
C LYS A 338 -10.87 17.34 18.36
N LEU A 339 -12.15 17.20 18.70
CA LEU A 339 -13.02 16.05 18.55
C LEU A 339 -12.66 14.90 19.51
N PHE A 340 -11.42 14.44 19.52
CA PHE A 340 -10.95 13.35 20.36
C PHE A 340 -10.27 13.89 21.62
N ALA A 341 -10.78 13.53 22.78
CA ALA A 341 -10.12 13.81 24.05
C ALA A 341 -8.76 13.06 24.10
N PRO A 342 -7.74 13.63 24.77
CA PRO A 342 -6.45 12.98 24.88
C PRO A 342 -6.50 11.64 25.61
N GLY A 343 -5.96 10.60 24.97
CA GLY A 343 -5.81 9.26 25.53
C GLY A 343 -6.92 8.30 25.12
N VAL A 344 -6.50 7.10 24.76
CA VAL A 344 -7.34 5.93 24.53
C VAL A 344 -7.38 5.10 25.81
N HIS A 345 -8.54 4.60 26.18
CA HIS A 345 -8.78 3.87 27.42
C HIS A 345 -9.42 2.52 27.13
N LEU A 346 -9.24 1.58 28.02
CA LEU A 346 -10.09 0.39 28.05
C LEU A 346 -11.53 0.85 28.28
N LEU A 347 -12.48 0.30 27.53
CA LEU A 347 -13.90 0.54 27.77
C LEU A 347 -14.46 -0.64 28.57
N VAL A 348 -14.84 -0.39 29.81
CA VAL A 348 -15.23 -1.43 30.77
C VAL A 348 -16.70 -1.36 31.11
N LYS A 349 -17.34 -2.53 31.16
CA LYS A 349 -18.76 -2.62 31.58
C LYS A 349 -18.89 -2.44 33.10
N GLN A 350 -19.73 -1.52 33.52
CA GLN A 350 -20.07 -1.25 34.91
C GLN A 350 -21.60 -1.32 35.09
N GLY A 351 -22.09 -2.47 35.52
CA GLY A 351 -23.53 -2.73 35.54
C GLY A 351 -24.09 -2.73 34.10
N ASN A 352 -25.06 -1.85 33.82
CA ASN A 352 -25.66 -1.69 32.50
C ASN A 352 -24.98 -0.62 31.63
N LYS A 353 -23.95 0.06 32.15
CA LYS A 353 -23.26 1.15 31.46
C LYS A 353 -21.82 0.76 31.14
N TYR A 354 -21.23 1.50 30.22
CA TYR A 354 -19.81 1.42 29.89
C TYR A 354 -19.09 2.69 30.32
N ALA A 355 -17.90 2.55 30.90
CA ALA A 355 -17.08 3.66 31.37
C ALA A 355 -15.63 3.50 30.90
N LEU A 356 -14.90 4.62 30.79
CA LEU A 356 -13.49 4.63 30.49
C LEU A 356 -12.71 4.11 31.70
N GLY A 357 -11.93 3.06 31.52
CA GLY A 357 -11.05 2.44 32.48
C GLY A 357 -9.61 2.88 32.37
N ALA A 358 -8.68 1.92 32.49
CA ALA A 358 -7.25 2.18 32.39
C ALA A 358 -6.86 2.78 31.02
N ARG A 359 -5.98 3.79 31.05
CA ARG A 359 -5.45 4.43 29.85
C ARG A 359 -4.39 3.53 29.22
N LEU A 360 -4.44 3.40 27.91
CA LEU A 360 -3.40 2.75 27.13
C LEU A 360 -2.20 3.69 26.94
N SER A 361 -0.99 3.12 26.99
CA SER A 361 0.25 3.85 26.68
C SER A 361 0.40 3.98 25.17
N LEU A 362 0.00 5.12 24.61
CA LEU A 362 0.03 5.39 23.17
C LEU A 362 0.68 6.74 22.91
N PRO A 363 1.32 6.93 21.73
CA PRO A 363 1.87 8.20 21.31
C PRO A 363 0.80 9.32 21.24
N SER A 364 1.26 10.56 21.30
CA SER A 364 0.38 11.71 21.11
C SER A 364 -0.23 11.70 19.71
N GLY A 365 -1.53 12.00 19.60
CA GLY A 365 -2.29 11.91 18.34
C GLY A 365 -2.91 10.55 18.06
N ALA A 366 -2.66 9.55 18.92
CA ALA A 366 -3.35 8.27 18.81
C ALA A 366 -4.83 8.40 19.16
N THR A 367 -5.67 7.76 18.35
CA THR A 367 -7.12 7.63 18.55
C THR A 367 -7.51 6.16 18.53
N VAL A 368 -8.76 5.86 18.91
CA VAL A 368 -9.29 4.49 18.84
C VAL A 368 -9.40 3.95 17.41
N PHE A 369 -9.18 4.77 16.38
CA PHE A 369 -9.37 4.42 14.97
C PHE A 369 -8.08 4.39 14.16
N ASN A 370 -7.01 5.09 14.59
CA ASN A 370 -5.84 5.34 13.75
C ASN A 370 -4.60 4.54 14.13
N VAL A 371 -4.72 3.53 14.99
CA VAL A 371 -3.59 2.73 15.46
C VAL A 371 -3.78 1.24 15.18
N ALA A 372 -2.65 0.55 14.93
CA ALA A 372 -2.58 -0.90 14.88
C ALA A 372 -1.22 -1.37 15.43
N TRP A 373 -1.23 -2.41 16.27
CA TRP A 373 0.01 -3.05 16.71
C TRP A 373 0.50 -4.07 15.71
N ILE A 374 1.80 -4.13 15.56
CA ILE A 374 2.52 -5.14 14.78
C ILE A 374 3.31 -5.96 15.80
N PRO A 375 2.92 -7.23 16.04
CA PRO A 375 3.66 -8.11 16.94
C PRO A 375 5.10 -8.28 16.51
N ALA A 376 5.99 -8.51 17.48
CA ALA A 376 7.40 -8.80 17.24
C ALA A 376 7.56 -9.97 16.26
N GLY A 377 8.37 -9.76 15.24
CA GLY A 377 8.75 -10.79 14.28
C GLY A 377 9.87 -11.69 14.81
N LYS A 378 10.32 -12.61 13.96
CA LYS A 378 11.48 -13.49 14.25
C LYS A 378 12.80 -12.73 14.39
N ASP A 379 12.85 -11.52 13.94
CA ASP A 379 14.02 -10.61 13.96
C ASP A 379 14.28 -9.98 15.34
N ASN A 380 13.45 -10.29 16.35
CA ASN A 380 13.50 -9.69 17.69
C ASN A 380 13.40 -8.15 17.71
N SER A 381 12.83 -7.54 16.70
CA SER A 381 12.64 -6.06 16.63
C SER A 381 11.75 -5.51 17.75
N GLY A 382 11.08 -6.38 18.50
CA GLY A 382 10.07 -6.02 19.49
C GLY A 382 8.74 -5.66 18.86
N ASP A 383 7.71 -5.53 19.69
CA ASP A 383 6.39 -5.08 19.22
C ASP A 383 6.46 -3.65 18.74
N MET A 384 5.75 -3.37 17.65
CA MET A 384 5.68 -2.02 17.07
C MET A 384 4.23 -1.54 17.02
N LEU A 385 4.08 -0.22 16.98
CA LEU A 385 2.79 0.45 16.84
C LEU A 385 2.80 1.29 15.57
N ALA A 386 1.93 0.98 14.64
CA ALA A 386 1.63 1.83 13.49
C ALA A 386 0.53 2.83 13.86
N MET A 387 0.71 4.09 13.50
CA MET A 387 -0.27 5.16 13.69
C MET A 387 -0.44 5.94 12.39
N LEU A 388 -1.67 6.00 11.90
CA LEU A 388 -2.04 6.83 10.78
C LEU A 388 -2.22 8.29 11.25
N THR A 389 -1.56 9.21 10.59
CA THR A 389 -1.60 10.65 10.91
C THR A 389 -2.71 11.38 10.17
N ASP A 390 -3.02 12.62 10.55
CA ASP A 390 -4.05 13.44 9.89
C ASP A 390 -3.70 13.75 8.41
N ASP A 391 -2.41 13.72 8.04
CA ASP A 391 -1.94 13.82 6.65
C ASP A 391 -1.87 12.47 5.93
N GLU A 392 -2.48 11.43 6.53
CA GLU A 392 -2.63 10.09 5.96
C GLU A 392 -1.31 9.33 5.75
N ARG A 393 -0.27 9.65 6.52
CA ARG A 393 0.98 8.89 6.56
C ARG A 393 1.00 7.95 7.74
N VAL A 394 1.72 6.86 7.60
CA VAL A 394 1.91 5.91 8.69
C VAL A 394 3.19 6.25 9.43
N LYS A 395 3.07 6.56 10.72
CA LYS A 395 4.19 6.62 11.65
C LYS A 395 4.33 5.31 12.39
N LEU A 396 5.54 4.79 12.46
CA LEU A 396 5.86 3.58 13.19
C LEU A 396 6.62 3.93 14.46
N PHE A 397 6.22 3.33 15.57
CA PHE A 397 6.83 3.51 16.88
C PHE A 397 7.22 2.14 17.44
N GLN A 398 8.25 2.08 18.27
CA GLN A 398 8.40 0.94 19.18
C GLN A 398 7.24 0.96 20.20
N ALA A 399 6.80 -0.20 20.66
CA ALA A 399 5.56 -0.34 21.46
C ALA A 399 5.47 0.61 22.67
N ASN A 400 6.58 0.95 23.29
CA ASN A 400 6.64 1.88 24.43
C ASN A 400 7.35 3.21 24.07
N GLY A 401 7.59 3.47 22.78
CA GLY A 401 8.26 4.65 22.28
C GLY A 401 7.30 5.82 22.05
N SER A 402 7.77 7.03 22.32
CA SER A 402 7.06 8.28 22.00
C SER A 402 7.54 8.94 20.71
N THR A 403 8.71 8.54 20.22
CA THR A 403 9.33 9.07 18.99
C THR A 403 9.16 8.05 17.87
N PRO A 404 8.67 8.47 16.68
CA PRO A 404 8.54 7.56 15.57
C PRO A 404 9.91 7.11 15.05
N VAL A 405 10.06 5.81 14.80
CA VAL A 405 11.26 5.22 14.20
C VAL A 405 11.22 5.30 12.68
N HIS A 406 10.02 5.39 12.10
CA HIS A 406 9.80 5.55 10.66
C HIS A 406 8.53 6.35 10.37
N THR A 407 8.50 7.03 9.23
CA THR A 407 7.29 7.68 8.69
C THR A 407 7.25 7.46 7.19
N THR A 408 6.14 6.92 6.68
CA THR A 408 5.99 6.66 5.25
C THR A 408 5.98 7.97 4.45
N MET A 409 6.54 7.96 3.26
CA MET A 409 6.41 9.08 2.32
C MET A 409 5.05 9.07 1.62
N GLU A 410 4.48 7.88 1.45
CA GLU A 410 3.18 7.67 0.81
C GLU A 410 2.03 7.93 1.77
N ARG A 411 0.89 8.33 1.20
CA ARG A 411 -0.37 8.50 1.92
C ARG A 411 -1.22 7.25 1.77
N PHE A 412 -1.87 6.84 2.86
CA PHE A 412 -2.74 5.68 2.97
C PHE A 412 -4.09 6.09 3.54
N SER A 413 -5.02 5.15 3.70
CA SER A 413 -6.40 5.34 4.15
C SER A 413 -7.34 5.78 3.04
N GLY A 414 -7.44 7.04 2.71
CA GLY A 414 -8.33 7.52 1.64
C GLY A 414 -9.81 7.35 1.95
N SER A 415 -10.22 7.38 3.21
CA SER A 415 -11.63 7.32 3.59
C SER A 415 -12.41 8.49 2.99
N ALA A 416 -13.55 8.19 2.39
CA ALA A 416 -14.53 9.18 1.94
C ALA A 416 -15.61 9.46 3.01
N THR A 417 -15.68 8.65 4.08
CA THR A 417 -16.62 8.84 5.19
C THR A 417 -16.13 9.95 6.09
N GLY A 418 -16.77 11.08 6.01
CA GLY A 418 -16.44 12.27 6.81
C GLY A 418 -17.64 12.82 7.52
N MET A 419 -17.44 13.36 8.71
CA MET A 419 -18.43 14.04 9.50
C MET A 419 -18.12 15.53 9.61
N ASP A 420 -19.14 16.33 9.73
CA ASP A 420 -19.01 17.76 9.99
C ASP A 420 -18.85 18.00 11.50
N PHE A 421 -17.74 18.61 11.86
CA PHE A 421 -17.41 18.91 13.24
C PHE A 421 -17.28 20.41 13.46
N TYR A 422 -18.07 20.94 14.39
CA TYR A 422 -18.03 22.34 14.78
C TYR A 422 -17.19 22.49 16.05
N LYS A 423 -16.11 23.28 15.96
CA LYS A 423 -15.32 23.61 17.15
C LYS A 423 -16.15 24.50 18.07
N THR A 424 -16.37 24.08 19.30
CA THR A 424 -17.16 24.83 20.27
C THR A 424 -16.32 25.14 21.51
N MET A 425 -16.42 26.38 21.99
CA MET A 425 -15.82 26.72 23.29
C MET A 425 -16.68 26.15 24.42
N PRO A 426 -16.05 25.58 25.48
CA PRO A 426 -16.80 25.09 26.63
C PRO A 426 -17.74 26.17 27.20
N GLY A 427 -19.01 25.83 27.35
CA GLY A 427 -20.04 26.71 27.94
C GLY A 427 -20.77 27.65 26.98
N LEU A 428 -20.36 27.74 25.69
CA LEU A 428 -21.00 28.65 24.74
C LEU A 428 -22.02 27.99 23.78
N GLY A 429 -22.25 26.69 23.92
CA GLY A 429 -23.15 25.96 23.02
C GLY A 429 -22.62 25.86 21.56
N ILE A 430 -23.40 25.27 20.68
CA ILE A 430 -23.07 25.13 19.28
C ILE A 430 -23.69 26.29 18.51
N ASP A 431 -22.89 27.28 18.14
CA ASP A 431 -23.32 28.31 17.19
C ASP A 431 -22.92 27.86 15.79
N LYS A 432 -23.89 27.38 15.02
CA LYS A 432 -23.72 26.99 13.62
C LYS A 432 -23.85 28.20 12.67
N THR A 433 -24.24 29.37 13.17
CA THR A 433 -24.38 30.58 12.37
C THR A 433 -23.03 31.20 12.06
N GLY A 434 -22.65 31.20 10.78
CA GLY A 434 -21.40 31.83 10.32
C GLY A 434 -20.10 31.03 10.49
N GLN A 435 -20.14 29.85 11.09
CA GLN A 435 -18.99 28.95 11.14
C GLN A 435 -19.09 27.84 10.09
N LEU A 436 -18.04 27.69 9.29
CA LEU A 436 -17.90 26.51 8.44
C LEU A 436 -17.39 25.33 9.29
N PRO A 437 -18.03 24.14 9.22
CA PRO A 437 -17.57 22.98 9.93
C PRO A 437 -16.19 22.52 9.40
N GLY A 438 -15.34 22.06 10.29
CA GLY A 438 -14.20 21.23 9.92
C GLY A 438 -14.70 19.85 9.52
N LYS A 439 -14.26 19.34 8.37
CA LYS A 439 -14.59 17.97 7.98
C LYS A 439 -13.53 17.02 8.53
N ILE A 440 -13.96 16.03 9.30
CA ILE A 440 -13.09 14.99 9.88
C ILE A 440 -13.45 13.65 9.25
N TYR A 441 -12.45 12.96 8.74
CA TYR A 441 -12.62 11.68 8.08
C TYR A 441 -12.18 10.54 8.99
N ALA A 442 -12.99 9.47 9.05
CA ALA A 442 -12.61 8.25 9.75
C ALA A 442 -11.41 7.61 9.03
N PRO A 443 -10.30 7.35 9.72
CA PRO A 443 -9.24 6.57 9.10
C PRO A 443 -9.73 5.16 8.82
N MET A 444 -9.36 4.62 7.65
CA MET A 444 -9.62 3.22 7.35
C MET A 444 -8.79 2.31 8.27
N ARG A 445 -9.31 1.12 8.50
CA ARG A 445 -8.64 0.09 9.31
C ARG A 445 -7.26 -0.23 8.75
N MET A 446 -6.31 -0.39 9.65
CA MET A 446 -5.03 -1.05 9.41
C MET A 446 -5.09 -2.45 10.02
N ILE A 447 -4.72 -3.47 9.26
CA ILE A 447 -4.75 -4.87 9.73
C ILE A 447 -3.32 -5.40 9.78
N SER A 448 -2.89 -5.82 10.96
CA SER A 448 -1.62 -6.54 11.12
C SER A 448 -1.89 -8.04 11.19
N ALA A 449 -1.25 -8.81 10.31
CA ALA A 449 -1.42 -10.26 10.27
C ALA A 449 -0.15 -10.98 9.76
N ASP A 450 0.09 -12.18 10.27
CA ASP A 450 1.04 -13.15 9.72
C ASP A 450 0.29 -14.10 8.78
N ILE A 451 0.18 -13.70 7.50
CA ILE A 451 -0.56 -14.47 6.48
C ILE A 451 0.13 -15.79 6.18
N GLY A 452 1.46 -15.79 6.13
CA GLY A 452 2.26 -16.96 5.78
C GLY A 452 2.53 -17.93 6.94
N ARG A 453 2.08 -17.62 8.15
CA ARG A 453 2.46 -18.33 9.39
C ARG A 453 3.97 -18.48 9.54
N THR A 454 4.70 -17.49 9.02
CA THR A 454 6.17 -17.46 9.02
C THR A 454 6.74 -16.78 10.25
N GLY A 455 5.90 -16.14 11.07
CA GLY A 455 6.27 -15.25 12.16
C GLY A 455 6.61 -13.84 11.68
N GLU A 456 6.36 -13.52 10.41
CA GLU A 456 6.51 -12.18 9.86
C GLU A 456 5.13 -11.55 9.68
N HIS A 457 4.88 -10.47 10.42
CA HIS A 457 3.63 -9.73 10.31
C HIS A 457 3.71 -8.68 9.20
N VAL A 458 2.65 -8.60 8.41
CA VAL A 458 2.44 -7.52 7.44
C VAL A 458 1.36 -6.58 7.94
N LEU A 459 1.51 -5.29 7.68
CA LEU A 459 0.51 -4.26 7.91
C LEU A 459 -0.23 -4.00 6.61
N MET A 460 -1.50 -4.38 6.54
CA MET A 460 -2.36 -4.16 5.37
C MET A 460 -3.15 -2.88 5.52
N LEU A 461 -3.18 -2.08 4.46
CA LEU A 461 -3.87 -0.79 4.43
C LEU A 461 -4.19 -0.38 2.99
N ASN A 462 -5.22 0.45 2.83
CA ASN A 462 -5.61 0.99 1.53
C ASN A 462 -4.70 2.13 1.12
N LYS A 463 -4.22 2.08 -0.12
CA LYS A 463 -3.60 3.20 -0.83
C LYS A 463 -4.58 3.79 -1.81
N PRO A 464 -5.15 4.97 -1.52
CA PRO A 464 -6.08 5.62 -2.42
C PRO A 464 -5.35 6.15 -3.65
N ILE A 465 -5.99 6.04 -4.81
CA ILE A 465 -5.46 6.53 -6.08
C ILE A 465 -6.44 7.54 -6.65
N SER A 466 -6.00 8.79 -6.74
CA SER A 466 -6.75 9.88 -7.35
C SER A 466 -5.79 10.89 -7.96
N THR A 467 -5.99 11.21 -9.21
CA THR A 467 -5.24 12.29 -9.88
C THR A 467 -5.63 13.66 -9.33
N ALA A 468 -6.90 13.85 -8.92
CA ALA A 468 -7.39 15.12 -8.42
C ALA A 468 -6.92 15.43 -6.97
N SER A 469 -6.74 14.40 -6.13
CA SER A 469 -6.25 14.61 -4.74
C SER A 469 -4.81 15.10 -4.67
N GLN A 470 -4.03 14.96 -5.74
CA GLN A 470 -2.68 15.52 -5.84
C GLN A 470 -2.69 17.06 -5.95
N PHE A 471 -3.79 17.64 -6.43
CA PHE A 471 -3.94 19.08 -6.64
C PHE A 471 -4.81 19.76 -5.58
N PHE A 472 -5.69 19.01 -4.93
CA PHE A 472 -6.67 19.54 -3.98
C PHE A 472 -6.67 18.69 -2.69
N ASP A 473 -5.99 19.12 -1.65
CA ASP A 473 -5.88 18.42 -0.36
C ASP A 473 -7.23 18.11 0.32
N ARG A 474 -8.28 18.85 -0.03
CA ARG A 474 -9.64 18.65 0.50
C ARG A 474 -10.55 17.82 -0.40
N TYR A 475 -10.06 17.38 -1.56
CA TYR A 475 -10.84 16.60 -2.50
C TYR A 475 -10.74 15.12 -2.16
N ARG A 476 -11.82 14.56 -1.64
CA ARG A 476 -11.89 13.18 -1.12
C ARG A 476 -12.65 12.24 -2.07
N PHE A 477 -12.36 12.33 -3.34
CA PHE A 477 -12.87 11.39 -4.33
C PHE A 477 -11.74 10.48 -4.79
N PHE A 478 -11.83 9.21 -4.44
CA PHE A 478 -10.85 8.19 -4.77
C PHE A 478 -11.48 7.18 -5.72
N PRO A 479 -11.37 7.38 -7.04
CA PRO A 479 -11.98 6.49 -8.02
C PRO A 479 -11.31 5.12 -8.10
N GLN A 480 -10.17 4.96 -7.47
CA GLN A 480 -9.40 3.73 -7.44
C GLN A 480 -8.64 3.59 -6.11
N GLY A 481 -8.32 2.34 -5.74
CA GLY A 481 -7.47 2.02 -4.60
C GLY A 481 -6.63 0.78 -4.84
N GLU A 482 -5.62 0.58 -4.03
CA GLU A 482 -4.80 -0.64 -3.94
C GLU A 482 -4.67 -1.02 -2.47
N ILE A 483 -4.72 -2.30 -2.14
CA ILE A 483 -4.37 -2.73 -0.80
C ILE A 483 -2.90 -3.09 -0.78
N HIS A 484 -2.14 -2.40 0.05
CA HIS A 484 -0.72 -2.64 0.25
C HIS A 484 -0.52 -3.43 1.54
N ALA A 485 0.33 -4.44 1.49
CA ALA A 485 0.86 -5.14 2.64
C ALA A 485 2.31 -4.70 2.85
N LEU A 486 2.55 -4.00 3.92
CA LEU A 486 3.87 -3.49 4.31
C LEU A 486 4.46 -4.35 5.41
N TYR A 487 5.76 -4.55 5.44
CA TYR A 487 6.47 -5.23 6.52
C TYR A 487 7.62 -4.37 7.03
N TRP A 488 8.05 -4.62 8.25
CA TRP A 488 9.22 -3.96 8.82
C TRP A 488 10.50 -4.67 8.33
N ASP A 489 11.38 -3.95 7.63
CA ASP A 489 12.64 -4.49 7.08
C ASP A 489 13.88 -4.19 7.96
N GLY A 490 13.64 -3.64 9.17
CA GLY A 490 14.69 -3.21 10.09
C GLY A 490 15.03 -1.72 9.99
N VAL A 491 14.61 -1.04 8.93
CA VAL A 491 14.87 0.38 8.67
C VAL A 491 13.56 1.14 8.46
N GLY A 492 12.60 0.55 7.75
CA GLY A 492 11.33 1.16 7.41
C GLY A 492 10.22 0.17 7.10
N LEU A 493 9.07 0.72 6.73
CA LEU A 493 7.96 -0.07 6.20
C LEU A 493 8.17 -0.26 4.69
N ALA A 494 8.55 -1.47 4.30
CA ALA A 494 8.75 -1.88 2.92
C ALA A 494 7.51 -2.59 2.37
N LEU A 495 7.26 -2.46 1.07
CA LEU A 495 6.15 -3.13 0.40
C LEU A 495 6.47 -4.61 0.22
N LYS A 496 5.67 -5.48 0.83
CA LYS A 496 5.73 -6.93 0.63
C LYS A 496 4.99 -7.34 -0.64
N TRP A 497 3.74 -6.88 -0.75
CA TRP A 497 2.87 -7.09 -1.90
C TRP A 497 1.74 -6.06 -1.93
N LYS A 498 1.08 -5.95 -3.07
CA LYS A 498 -0.14 -5.14 -3.23
C LYS A 498 -1.13 -5.82 -4.15
N THR A 499 -2.39 -5.44 -4.03
CA THR A 499 -3.40 -5.81 -5.03
C THR A 499 -3.18 -5.06 -6.33
N ARG A 500 -3.76 -5.54 -7.42
CA ARG A 500 -4.00 -4.69 -8.58
C ARG A 500 -4.92 -3.54 -8.21
N ARG A 501 -4.97 -2.53 -9.08
CA ARG A 501 -5.88 -1.39 -8.89
C ARG A 501 -7.33 -1.83 -8.92
N ILE A 502 -8.03 -1.51 -7.85
CA ILE A 502 -9.45 -1.74 -7.69
C ILE A 502 -10.17 -0.49 -8.18
N LYS A 503 -11.07 -0.64 -9.16
CA LYS A 503 -11.91 0.46 -9.62
C LYS A 503 -13.07 0.67 -8.64
N GLY A 504 -13.17 1.88 -8.11
CA GLY A 504 -14.10 2.28 -7.07
C GLY A 504 -13.37 2.81 -5.83
N SER A 505 -14.11 3.43 -4.95
CA SER A 505 -13.58 3.88 -3.66
C SER A 505 -13.56 2.70 -2.69
N VAL A 506 -12.39 2.27 -2.26
CA VAL A 506 -12.30 1.29 -1.18
C VAL A 506 -12.92 1.91 0.07
N ALA A 507 -13.91 1.24 0.63
CA ALA A 507 -14.62 1.68 1.83
C ALA A 507 -13.99 1.09 3.09
N GLU A 508 -13.70 -0.22 3.07
CA GLU A 508 -13.06 -0.90 4.19
C GLU A 508 -12.41 -2.21 3.75
N ILE A 509 -11.54 -2.75 4.58
CA ILE A 509 -10.90 -4.07 4.41
C ILE A 509 -11.09 -4.91 5.66
N ASP A 510 -11.17 -6.23 5.47
CA ASP A 510 -11.10 -7.20 6.57
C ASP A 510 -10.31 -8.45 6.16
N LEU A 511 -9.94 -9.27 7.15
CA LEU A 511 -9.19 -10.50 6.93
C LEU A 511 -9.89 -11.64 7.67
N ALA A 512 -10.66 -12.43 6.92
CA ALA A 512 -11.42 -13.56 7.45
C ALA A 512 -11.79 -14.52 6.30
N ASP A 513 -12.09 -15.77 6.62
CA ASP A 513 -12.67 -16.72 5.68
C ASP A 513 -14.14 -16.35 5.42
N VAL A 514 -14.39 -15.50 4.42
CA VAL A 514 -15.72 -14.99 4.10
C VAL A 514 -16.54 -16.00 3.26
N THR A 515 -15.85 -16.88 2.56
CA THR A 515 -16.46 -17.92 1.73
C THR A 515 -16.80 -19.18 2.53
N ASN A 516 -16.27 -19.30 3.74
CA ASN A 516 -16.40 -20.47 4.61
C ASN A 516 -15.86 -21.76 3.99
N ASP A 517 -14.76 -21.65 3.24
CA ASP A 517 -14.06 -22.77 2.60
C ASP A 517 -12.78 -23.21 3.36
N GLY A 518 -12.49 -22.56 4.49
CA GLY A 518 -11.30 -22.81 5.32
C GLY A 518 -10.07 -22.01 4.93
N ILE A 519 -10.15 -21.19 3.90
CA ILE A 519 -9.07 -20.30 3.44
C ILE A 519 -9.38 -18.88 3.89
N VAL A 520 -8.40 -18.20 4.48
CA VAL A 520 -8.57 -16.79 4.85
C VAL A 520 -8.55 -15.92 3.60
N ASP A 521 -9.53 -15.04 3.50
CA ASP A 521 -9.66 -14.06 2.43
C ASP A 521 -9.24 -12.67 2.89
N LEU A 522 -8.60 -11.91 2.00
CA LEU A 522 -8.61 -10.46 2.08
C LEU A 522 -9.96 -9.98 1.51
N VAL A 523 -10.80 -9.46 2.38
CA VAL A 523 -12.13 -8.97 2.03
C VAL A 523 -12.07 -7.46 1.85
N VAL A 524 -12.54 -6.96 0.71
CA VAL A 524 -12.49 -5.53 0.35
C VAL A 524 -13.88 -5.03 0.00
N GLY A 525 -14.38 -4.10 0.78
CA GLY A 525 -15.59 -3.36 0.49
C GLY A 525 -15.31 -2.18 -0.46
N VAL A 526 -16.07 -2.07 -1.54
CA VAL A 526 -15.85 -1.07 -2.58
C VAL A 526 -17.12 -0.32 -2.88
N ASN A 527 -17.08 1.01 -2.81
CA ASN A 527 -18.16 1.89 -3.26
C ASN A 527 -17.94 2.24 -4.72
N THR A 528 -18.97 2.03 -5.53
CA THR A 528 -18.96 2.34 -6.96
C THR A 528 -19.94 3.49 -7.23
N SER A 529 -19.48 4.48 -7.98
CA SER A 529 -20.35 5.54 -8.49
C SER A 529 -20.81 5.17 -9.91
N PRO A 530 -22.03 5.53 -10.31
CA PRO A 530 -22.48 5.37 -11.70
C PRO A 530 -21.53 6.13 -12.63
N GLU A 531 -21.21 5.55 -13.79
CA GLU A 531 -20.28 6.13 -14.77
C GLU A 531 -20.72 7.53 -15.25
N LEU A 532 -22.00 7.84 -15.17
CA LEU A 532 -22.59 9.14 -15.59
C LEU A 532 -22.85 10.10 -14.42
N GLY A 533 -22.45 9.79 -13.21
CA GLY A 533 -22.71 10.64 -12.05
C GLY A 533 -24.18 10.78 -11.63
N ILE A 534 -25.09 10.11 -12.34
CA ILE A 534 -26.54 10.11 -12.09
C ILE A 534 -26.94 8.72 -11.57
N GLY A 535 -27.35 8.63 -10.31
CA GLY A 535 -27.81 7.39 -9.67
C GLY A 535 -27.36 7.26 -8.22
N SER A 536 -27.95 6.29 -7.49
CA SER A 536 -27.53 5.98 -6.12
C SER A 536 -26.16 5.33 -6.09
N ARG A 537 -25.36 5.64 -5.09
CA ARG A 537 -24.12 4.92 -4.78
C ARG A 537 -24.46 3.44 -4.56
N GLN A 538 -23.58 2.58 -5.00
CA GLN A 538 -23.71 1.15 -4.85
C GLN A 538 -22.40 0.62 -4.28
N SER A 539 -22.49 -0.48 -3.56
CA SER A 539 -21.33 -1.15 -3.00
C SER A 539 -21.19 -2.56 -3.54
N MET A 540 -20.00 -3.09 -3.44
CA MET A 540 -19.65 -4.46 -3.78
C MET A 540 -18.59 -4.96 -2.82
N ILE A 541 -18.59 -6.26 -2.56
CA ILE A 541 -17.58 -6.92 -1.73
C ILE A 541 -16.74 -7.80 -2.63
N LEU A 542 -15.45 -7.67 -2.53
CA LEU A 542 -14.45 -8.51 -3.19
C LEU A 542 -13.79 -9.40 -2.14
N ALA A 543 -13.60 -10.68 -2.47
CA ALA A 543 -12.85 -11.62 -1.65
C ALA A 543 -11.65 -12.15 -2.44
N TYR A 544 -10.48 -12.06 -1.86
CA TYR A 544 -9.21 -12.54 -2.42
C TYR A 544 -8.69 -13.66 -1.53
N PRO A 545 -8.86 -14.94 -1.91
CA PRO A 545 -8.31 -16.04 -1.13
C PRO A 545 -6.80 -15.95 -0.96
N LEU A 546 -6.31 -16.07 0.27
CA LEU A 546 -4.90 -15.99 0.62
C LEU A 546 -4.33 -17.40 0.89
N ASP A 547 -4.44 -18.29 -0.10
CA ASP A 547 -3.90 -19.65 0.00
C ASP A 547 -2.38 -19.65 -0.20
N VAL A 548 -1.65 -19.60 0.92
CA VAL A 548 -0.19 -19.62 0.92
C VAL A 548 0.40 -21.01 0.60
N SER A 549 -0.41 -22.09 0.64
CA SER A 549 0.08 -23.46 0.38
C SER A 549 0.42 -23.69 -1.10
N GLN A 550 -0.15 -22.88 -1.99
CA GLN A 550 0.04 -22.97 -3.44
C GLN A 550 1.02 -21.93 -4.00
N MET A 551 1.75 -21.24 -3.15
CA MET A 551 2.75 -20.27 -3.60
C MET A 551 3.88 -20.95 -4.35
N ASP A 552 4.02 -20.66 -5.66
CA ASP A 552 5.22 -21.00 -6.44
C ASP A 552 6.10 -19.75 -6.57
N PRO A 553 7.23 -19.70 -5.90
CA PRO A 553 8.12 -18.55 -5.93
C PRO A 553 8.64 -18.23 -7.35
N ASN A 554 8.52 -19.18 -8.29
CA ASN A 554 8.96 -19.01 -9.67
C ASN A 554 7.88 -18.51 -10.62
N THR A 555 6.62 -18.40 -10.17
CA THR A 555 5.57 -17.80 -11.01
C THR A 555 5.72 -16.29 -10.99
N PRO A 556 5.93 -15.64 -12.15
CA PRO A 556 5.98 -14.18 -12.22
C PRO A 556 4.69 -13.60 -11.66
N ALA A 557 4.82 -12.60 -10.78
CA ALA A 557 3.66 -11.82 -10.35
C ALA A 557 2.98 -11.22 -11.59
N ASP A 558 1.66 -11.33 -11.67
CA ASP A 558 0.90 -10.63 -12.72
C ASP A 558 0.93 -9.13 -12.41
N MET A 559 1.74 -8.43 -13.19
CA MET A 559 2.03 -7.01 -13.05
C MET A 559 1.06 -6.11 -13.81
N SER A 560 -0.08 -6.64 -14.26
CA SER A 560 -1.09 -5.78 -14.89
C SER A 560 -1.58 -4.72 -13.89
N ASP A 561 -1.51 -3.45 -14.29
CA ASP A 561 -1.81 -2.30 -13.42
C ASP A 561 -3.28 -2.24 -12.95
N PHE A 562 -4.17 -2.99 -13.57
CA PHE A 562 -5.61 -2.86 -13.32
C PHE A 562 -6.26 -4.18 -13.00
N GLU A 563 -6.98 -4.19 -11.92
CA GLU A 563 -8.01 -5.18 -11.62
C GLU A 563 -9.10 -5.11 -12.68
N VAL A 564 -9.76 -6.25 -12.94
CA VAL A 564 -10.95 -6.24 -13.81
C VAL A 564 -11.98 -5.26 -13.27
N ASN A 565 -12.59 -4.50 -14.18
CA ASN A 565 -13.59 -3.50 -13.81
C ASN A 565 -14.72 -4.15 -12.96
N PRO A 566 -14.95 -3.74 -11.71
CA PRO A 566 -16.03 -4.27 -10.91
C PRO A 566 -17.43 -4.01 -11.52
N ASN A 567 -17.49 -3.14 -12.54
CA ASN A 567 -18.72 -2.82 -13.27
C ASN A 567 -18.96 -3.67 -14.51
N ARG A 568 -18.11 -4.66 -14.79
CA ARG A 568 -18.34 -5.65 -15.86
C ARG A 568 -18.71 -7.00 -15.32
#